data_b681f52801ce1d86d231843d01507370
#
_entry.id   b681f52801ce1d86d231843d01507370
#
_cell.length_a   1.000
_cell.length_b   1.000
_cell.length_c   1.000
_cell.angle_alpha   90.00
_cell.angle_beta   90.00
_cell.angle_gamma   90.00
#
_symmetry.space_group_name_H-M   'P 1'
#
loop_
_entity.id
_entity.type
_entity.pdbx_description
1 polymer ?
#
loop_
_entity_poly.entity_id
_entity_poly.type
_entity_poly.pdbx_seq_one_letter_code
_entity_poly.pdbx_strand_id
1 'polypeptide(L)'
;PVGARIALVGRTGSGKTTLAHLLLGLFQPTEGELLLDGIEVSDQEVPAWQANCAFVPQTIRLIDGSIRDNVAFGRDPDQIDDNQVWAALEAAQFDEYVAGMTYGLYTMIGENGIKLSGGQRQRLSLARAFFRGAKVLVLDEATSALDNKTEHDVMQALDIVGRRCTTIVIAHRLSTVKKCDLIYEMAAGQIVASGDF
;
A
#
# COMPACT_ATOMS: atom_id res chain seq x y z
N PRO A 1 4.25 -6.33 -15.53
CA PRO A 1 3.06 -7.01 -16.03
C PRO A 1 1.87 -6.79 -15.10
N VAL A 2 0.64 -6.74 -15.63
CA VAL A 2 -0.58 -6.60 -14.83
C VAL A 2 -0.72 -7.78 -13.89
N GLY A 3 -1.05 -7.51 -12.62
CA GLY A 3 -1.20 -8.54 -11.60
C GLY A 3 0.10 -9.14 -11.07
N ALA A 4 1.26 -8.67 -11.53
CA ALA A 4 2.54 -9.11 -11.00
C ALA A 4 2.84 -8.50 -9.63
N ARG A 5 3.55 -9.28 -8.81
CA ARG A 5 4.14 -8.78 -7.57
C ARG A 5 5.64 -8.55 -7.79
N ILE A 6 6.06 -7.33 -7.57
CA ILE A 6 7.42 -6.85 -7.83
C ILE A 6 8.07 -6.46 -6.50
N ALA A 7 9.24 -7.00 -6.20
CA ALA A 7 10.04 -6.56 -5.07
C ALA A 7 11.11 -5.56 -5.50
N LEU A 8 11.22 -4.45 -4.77
CA LEU A 8 12.37 -3.56 -4.81
C LEU A 8 13.23 -3.84 -3.58
N VAL A 9 14.46 -4.31 -3.79
CA VAL A 9 15.43 -4.61 -2.74
C VAL A 9 16.68 -3.75 -2.89
N GLY A 10 17.49 -3.66 -1.85
CA GLY A 10 18.70 -2.86 -1.83
C GLY A 10 18.91 -2.16 -0.48
N ARG A 11 20.11 -1.63 -0.27
CA ARG A 11 20.46 -0.93 0.99
C ARG A 11 19.60 0.30 1.21
N THR A 12 19.48 0.73 2.47
CA THR A 12 18.88 2.04 2.80
C THR A 12 19.61 3.14 2.03
N GLY A 13 18.86 4.08 1.45
CA GLY A 13 19.40 5.13 0.60
C GLY A 13 19.70 4.74 -0.85
N SER A 14 19.37 3.50 -1.28
CA SER A 14 19.59 3.08 -2.69
C SER A 14 18.59 3.67 -3.70
N GLY A 15 17.57 4.43 -3.25
CA GLY A 15 16.60 5.10 -4.12
C GLY A 15 15.26 4.40 -4.27
N LYS A 16 14.97 3.29 -3.56
CA LYS A 16 13.72 2.52 -3.68
C LYS A 16 12.45 3.34 -3.49
N THR A 17 12.36 4.09 -2.40
CA THR A 17 11.22 4.97 -2.11
C THR A 17 11.10 6.09 -3.14
N THR A 18 12.21 6.65 -3.62
CA THR A 18 12.20 7.65 -4.69
C THR A 18 11.65 7.08 -5.99
N LEU A 19 12.10 5.87 -6.38
CA LEU A 19 11.56 5.17 -7.55
C LEU A 19 10.05 4.90 -7.39
N ALA A 20 9.61 4.46 -6.21
CA ALA A 20 8.20 4.26 -5.91
C ALA A 20 7.38 5.56 -6.07
N HIS A 21 7.90 6.70 -5.59
CA HIS A 21 7.25 7.99 -5.75
C HIS A 21 7.19 8.45 -7.21
N LEU A 22 8.21 8.19 -8.01
CA LEU A 22 8.20 8.44 -9.47
C LEU A 22 7.13 7.58 -10.15
N LEU A 23 7.09 6.28 -9.86
CA LEU A 23 6.09 5.35 -10.42
C LEU A 23 4.65 5.73 -10.04
N LEU A 24 4.44 6.31 -8.86
CA LEU A 24 3.14 6.82 -8.43
C LEU A 24 2.80 8.20 -9.00
N GLY A 25 3.70 8.82 -9.77
CA GLY A 25 3.52 10.20 -10.25
C GLY A 25 3.51 11.25 -9.14
N LEU A 26 4.09 10.93 -7.96
CA LEU A 26 4.23 11.90 -6.85
C LEU A 26 5.41 12.84 -7.08
N PHE A 27 6.40 12.39 -7.85
CA PHE A 27 7.52 13.20 -8.32
C PHE A 27 7.55 13.14 -9.83
N GLN A 28 7.91 14.24 -10.47
CA GLN A 28 8.22 14.28 -11.89
C GLN A 28 9.68 13.86 -12.09
N PRO A 29 9.98 13.01 -13.10
CA PRO A 29 11.37 12.72 -13.45
C PRO A 29 12.06 13.98 -13.98
N THR A 30 13.31 14.20 -13.59
CA THR A 30 14.16 15.28 -14.15
C THR A 30 14.67 14.93 -15.53
N GLU A 31 14.81 13.65 -15.81
CA GLU A 31 15.19 13.09 -17.10
C GLU A 31 14.43 11.78 -17.32
N GLY A 32 14.07 11.46 -18.58
CA GLY A 32 13.27 10.28 -18.91
C GLY A 32 11.76 10.55 -18.75
N GLU A 33 10.97 9.48 -18.83
CA GLU A 33 9.51 9.52 -18.93
C GLU A 33 8.88 8.46 -18.01
N LEU A 34 7.67 8.73 -17.53
CA LEU A 34 6.80 7.72 -16.91
C LEU A 34 5.91 7.13 -18.01
N LEU A 35 6.07 5.84 -18.29
CA LEU A 35 5.29 5.15 -19.31
C LEU A 35 4.26 4.20 -18.68
N LEU A 36 3.03 4.20 -19.19
CA LEU A 36 2.01 3.22 -18.91
C LEU A 36 1.67 2.47 -20.21
N ASP A 37 1.98 1.18 -20.25
CA ASP A 37 1.83 0.33 -21.45
C ASP A 37 2.53 0.92 -22.70
N GLY A 38 3.68 1.58 -22.50
CA GLY A 38 4.47 2.19 -23.56
C GLY A 38 3.98 3.57 -24.02
N ILE A 39 2.99 4.13 -23.37
CA ILE A 39 2.46 5.48 -23.59
C ILE A 39 2.91 6.39 -22.46
N GLU A 40 3.45 7.55 -22.79
CA GLU A 40 3.86 8.55 -21.81
C GLU A 40 2.66 9.07 -21.02
N VAL A 41 2.80 9.13 -19.70
CA VAL A 41 1.81 9.74 -18.80
C VAL A 41 2.11 11.23 -18.71
N SER A 42 1.36 12.03 -19.45
CA SER A 42 1.47 13.50 -19.40
C SER A 42 1.05 14.07 -18.04
N ASP A 43 1.49 15.29 -17.74
CA ASP A 43 1.13 15.99 -16.50
C ASP A 43 -0.39 16.06 -16.27
N GLN A 44 -1.18 16.18 -17.36
CA GLN A 44 -2.64 16.25 -17.29
C GLN A 44 -3.27 14.88 -16.92
N GLU A 45 -2.58 13.79 -17.22
CA GLU A 45 -3.04 12.42 -16.96
C GLU A 45 -2.57 11.88 -15.59
N VAL A 46 -1.58 12.51 -14.96
CA VAL A 46 -1.08 12.12 -13.64
C VAL A 46 -2.21 11.97 -12.61
N PRO A 47 -3.21 12.87 -12.49
CA PRO A 47 -4.31 12.67 -11.54
C PRO A 47 -5.15 11.42 -11.82
N ALA A 48 -5.38 11.09 -13.09
CA ALA A 48 -6.08 9.87 -13.50
C ALA A 48 -5.25 8.61 -13.22
N TRP A 49 -3.94 8.68 -13.43
CA TRP A 49 -3.00 7.63 -13.03
C TRP A 49 -3.03 7.41 -11.51
N GLN A 50 -2.88 8.47 -10.72
CA GLN A 50 -2.90 8.42 -9.26
C GLN A 50 -4.23 7.87 -8.70
N ALA A 51 -5.35 8.11 -9.38
CA ALA A 51 -6.66 7.54 -9.01
C ALA A 51 -6.67 6.00 -9.08
N ASN A 52 -5.82 5.40 -9.91
CA ASN A 52 -5.63 3.96 -10.04
C ASN A 52 -4.55 3.40 -9.12
N CYS A 53 -3.88 4.24 -8.33
CA CYS A 53 -2.79 3.85 -7.44
C CYS A 53 -3.21 3.90 -5.98
N ALA A 54 -2.67 3.01 -5.16
CA ALA A 54 -2.69 3.10 -3.71
C ALA A 54 -1.26 3.00 -3.16
N PHE A 55 -0.98 3.74 -2.12
CA PHE A 55 0.32 3.77 -1.48
C PHE A 55 0.20 3.57 0.03
N VAL A 56 0.94 2.62 0.56
CA VAL A 56 1.11 2.42 2.00
C VAL A 56 2.54 2.81 2.35
N PRO A 57 2.75 4.01 2.92
CA PRO A 57 4.09 4.50 3.23
C PRO A 57 4.66 3.85 4.50
N GLN A 58 5.97 3.90 4.64
CA GLN A 58 6.67 3.48 5.85
C GLN A 58 6.19 4.28 7.09
N THR A 59 6.01 5.58 6.94
CA THR A 59 5.46 6.46 8.01
C THR A 59 3.97 6.69 7.78
N ILE A 60 3.15 6.03 8.57
CA ILE A 60 1.69 6.07 8.45
C ILE A 60 1.16 7.39 8.99
N ARG A 61 0.31 8.04 8.20
CA ARG A 61 -0.45 9.22 8.59
C ARG A 61 -1.94 8.88 8.65
N LEU A 62 -2.54 9.09 9.82
CA LEU A 62 -3.97 8.90 10.06
C LEU A 62 -4.58 10.24 10.43
N ILE A 63 -5.81 10.46 9.97
CA ILE A 63 -6.57 11.66 10.36
C ILE A 63 -7.17 11.49 11.75
N ASP A 64 -7.41 12.60 12.44
CA ASP A 64 -8.23 12.61 13.64
C ASP A 64 -9.70 12.39 13.22
N GLY A 65 -10.16 11.17 13.38
CA GLY A 65 -11.46 10.72 12.92
C GLY A 65 -11.72 9.28 13.39
N SER A 66 -12.81 8.72 12.91
CA SER A 66 -13.16 7.32 13.17
C SER A 66 -12.32 6.35 12.33
N ILE A 67 -12.41 5.06 12.64
CA ILE A 67 -11.83 3.99 11.79
C ILE A 67 -12.44 4.06 10.39
N ARG A 68 -13.77 4.24 10.29
CA ARG A 68 -14.49 4.41 9.02
C ARG A 68 -13.91 5.54 8.18
N ASP A 69 -13.73 6.72 8.76
CA ASP A 69 -13.19 7.89 8.07
C ASP A 69 -11.76 7.66 7.59
N ASN A 70 -10.98 6.92 8.37
CA ASN A 70 -9.62 6.58 8.01
C ASN A 70 -9.52 5.53 6.91
N VAL A 71 -10.38 4.51 6.88
CA VAL A 71 -10.42 3.52 5.80
C VAL A 71 -10.90 4.17 4.51
N ALA A 72 -12.00 4.93 4.57
CA ALA A 72 -12.60 5.57 3.41
C ALA A 72 -12.06 6.99 3.15
N PHE A 73 -10.83 7.26 3.56
CA PHE A 73 -10.20 8.57 3.45
C PHE A 73 -10.30 9.16 2.04
N GLY A 74 -10.80 10.39 1.96
CA GLY A 74 -11.00 11.11 0.70
C GLY A 74 -12.33 10.80 -0.03
N ARG A 75 -13.23 10.04 0.61
CA ARG A 75 -14.59 9.83 0.11
C ARG A 75 -15.56 10.79 0.83
N ASP A 76 -16.63 11.14 0.13
CA ASP A 76 -17.75 11.84 0.72
C ASP A 76 -18.39 10.91 1.79
N PRO A 77 -18.58 11.37 3.05
CA PRO A 77 -19.16 10.58 4.12
C PRO A 77 -20.50 9.92 3.78
N ASP A 78 -21.33 10.61 2.97
CA ASP A 78 -22.65 10.12 2.55
C ASP A 78 -22.57 9.01 1.48
N GLN A 79 -21.41 8.82 0.86
CA GLN A 79 -21.18 7.82 -0.19
C GLN A 79 -20.36 6.61 0.29
N ILE A 80 -20.02 6.56 1.57
CA ILE A 80 -19.24 5.45 2.12
C ILE A 80 -20.17 4.27 2.42
N ASP A 81 -19.94 3.16 1.72
CA ASP A 81 -20.57 1.86 2.02
C ASP A 81 -19.80 1.15 3.13
N ASP A 82 -20.42 0.99 4.28
CA ASP A 82 -19.83 0.33 5.44
C ASP A 82 -19.47 -1.14 5.17
N ASN A 83 -20.18 -1.84 4.27
CA ASN A 83 -19.81 -3.20 3.88
C ASN A 83 -18.47 -3.24 3.15
N GLN A 84 -18.18 -2.24 2.31
CA GLN A 84 -16.88 -2.11 1.66
C GLN A 84 -15.77 -1.79 2.67
N VAL A 85 -16.09 -0.99 3.69
CA VAL A 85 -15.16 -0.70 4.80
C VAL A 85 -14.84 -1.98 5.57
N TRP A 86 -15.84 -2.78 5.93
CA TRP A 86 -15.64 -4.06 6.60
C TRP A 86 -14.83 -5.05 5.75
N ALA A 87 -15.14 -5.19 4.47
CA ALA A 87 -14.37 -6.04 3.56
C ALA A 87 -12.88 -5.62 3.46
N ALA A 88 -12.61 -4.32 3.47
CA ALA A 88 -11.24 -3.79 3.48
C ALA A 88 -10.52 -4.07 4.81
N LEU A 89 -11.23 -3.99 5.95
CA LEU A 89 -10.70 -4.32 7.27
C LEU A 89 -10.41 -5.83 7.37
N GLU A 90 -11.29 -6.69 6.87
CA GLU A 90 -11.09 -8.14 6.80
C GLU A 90 -9.84 -8.48 5.97
N ALA A 91 -9.70 -7.90 4.79
CA ALA A 91 -8.51 -8.06 3.96
C ALA A 91 -7.22 -7.61 4.66
N ALA A 92 -7.30 -6.61 5.55
CA ALA A 92 -6.18 -6.14 6.37
C ALA A 92 -6.03 -6.91 7.70
N GLN A 93 -6.84 -7.96 7.95
CA GLN A 93 -6.85 -8.74 9.20
C GLN A 93 -7.08 -7.85 10.43
N PHE A 94 -8.00 -6.89 10.32
CA PHE A 94 -8.25 -5.90 11.36
C PHE A 94 -9.73 -5.82 11.77
N ASP A 95 -10.60 -6.54 11.11
CA ASP A 95 -12.05 -6.58 11.31
C ASP A 95 -12.45 -7.11 12.69
N GLU A 96 -11.89 -8.24 13.14
CA GLU A 96 -12.16 -8.81 14.46
C GLU A 96 -11.84 -7.84 15.59
N TYR A 97 -10.69 -7.15 15.47
CA TYR A 97 -10.29 -6.14 16.46
C TYR A 97 -11.28 -4.97 16.50
N VAL A 98 -11.70 -4.49 15.32
CA VAL A 98 -12.67 -3.37 15.21
C VAL A 98 -14.04 -3.79 15.67
N ALA A 99 -14.49 -5.01 15.36
CA ALA A 99 -15.78 -5.55 15.82
C ALA A 99 -15.85 -5.67 17.36
N GLY A 100 -14.71 -5.91 18.02
CA GLY A 100 -14.60 -5.94 19.48
C GLY A 100 -14.62 -4.56 20.15
N MET A 101 -14.58 -3.47 19.40
CA MET A 101 -14.65 -2.11 19.95
C MET A 101 -16.10 -1.67 20.22
N THR A 102 -16.31 -0.90 21.28
CA THR A 102 -17.66 -0.43 21.69
C THR A 102 -18.41 0.29 20.56
N TYR A 103 -17.71 1.06 19.74
CA TYR A 103 -18.30 1.84 18.64
C TYR A 103 -17.94 1.29 17.25
N GLY A 104 -17.31 0.10 17.16
CA GLY A 104 -16.95 -0.54 15.89
C GLY A 104 -16.25 0.43 14.93
N LEU A 105 -16.79 0.56 13.70
CA LEU A 105 -16.28 1.48 12.67
C LEU A 105 -16.23 2.94 13.10
N TYR A 106 -17.12 3.36 14.00
CA TYR A 106 -17.22 4.75 14.45
C TYR A 106 -16.32 5.07 15.65
N THR A 107 -15.43 4.14 16.03
CA THR A 107 -14.45 4.37 17.08
C THR A 107 -13.45 5.45 16.67
N MET A 108 -13.39 6.53 17.46
CA MET A 108 -12.45 7.63 17.26
C MET A 108 -11.04 7.24 17.69
N ILE A 109 -10.09 7.32 16.77
CA ILE A 109 -8.71 6.89 16.98
C ILE A 109 -7.75 7.98 17.46
N GLY A 110 -8.19 9.24 17.43
CA GLY A 110 -7.41 10.42 17.81
C GLY A 110 -6.34 10.80 16.79
N GLU A 111 -5.67 11.90 17.05
CA GLU A 111 -4.67 12.45 16.14
C GLU A 111 -3.58 11.42 15.82
N ASN A 112 -3.30 11.22 14.53
CA ASN A 112 -2.36 10.21 14.01
C ASN A 112 -2.59 8.78 14.57
N GLY A 113 -3.82 8.46 15.03
CA GLY A 113 -4.14 7.15 15.57
C GLY A 113 -3.43 6.84 16.87
N ILE A 114 -3.25 7.82 17.75
CA ILE A 114 -2.52 7.68 19.03
C ILE A 114 -3.08 6.55 19.92
N LYS A 115 -4.37 6.23 19.76
CA LYS A 115 -5.02 5.14 20.52
C LYS A 115 -4.71 3.74 19.97
N LEU A 116 -4.00 3.65 18.83
CA LEU A 116 -3.67 2.39 18.16
C LEU A 116 -2.18 2.06 18.34
N SER A 117 -1.86 0.77 18.45
CA SER A 117 -0.48 0.29 18.39
C SER A 117 0.11 0.49 16.97
N GLY A 118 1.43 0.35 16.82
CA GLY A 118 2.10 0.43 15.53
C GLY A 118 1.53 -0.55 14.49
N GLY A 119 1.37 -1.82 14.86
CA GLY A 119 0.78 -2.85 13.98
C GLY A 119 -0.70 -2.58 13.65
N GLN A 120 -1.48 -2.01 14.59
CA GLN A 120 -2.87 -1.62 14.34
C GLN A 120 -2.97 -0.45 13.36
N ARG A 121 -2.11 0.57 13.48
CA ARG A 121 -2.00 1.65 12.51
C ARG A 121 -1.63 1.12 11.12
N GLN A 122 -0.72 0.16 11.07
CA GLN A 122 -0.28 -0.46 9.82
C GLN A 122 -1.44 -1.21 9.12
N ARG A 123 -2.19 -2.03 9.85
CA ARG A 123 -3.39 -2.73 9.35
C ARG A 123 -4.46 -1.75 8.87
N LEU A 124 -4.69 -0.67 9.61
CA LEU A 124 -5.64 0.37 9.18
C LEU A 124 -5.20 1.08 7.89
N SER A 125 -3.89 1.33 7.73
CA SER A 125 -3.34 1.89 6.49
C SER A 125 -3.47 0.92 5.30
N LEU A 126 -3.29 -0.38 5.53
CA LEU A 126 -3.55 -1.42 4.52
C LEU A 126 -5.04 -1.48 4.15
N ALA A 127 -5.94 -1.43 5.14
CA ALA A 127 -7.38 -1.37 4.88
C ALA A 127 -7.77 -0.16 4.01
N ARG A 128 -7.18 1.01 4.26
CA ARG A 128 -7.34 2.21 3.41
C ARG A 128 -6.93 1.94 1.95
N ALA A 129 -5.81 1.27 1.75
CA ALA A 129 -5.32 0.93 0.41
C ALA A 129 -6.24 -0.10 -0.30
N PHE A 130 -6.74 -1.09 0.43
CA PHE A 130 -7.69 -2.09 -0.10
C PHE A 130 -9.04 -1.47 -0.44
N PHE A 131 -9.57 -0.60 0.43
CA PHE A 131 -10.83 0.12 0.19
C PHE A 131 -10.80 0.94 -1.10
N ARG A 132 -9.63 1.52 -1.43
CA ARG A 132 -9.45 2.30 -2.66
C ARG A 132 -9.65 1.47 -3.92
N GLY A 133 -9.43 0.14 -3.89
CA GLY A 133 -9.60 -0.75 -5.04
C GLY A 133 -8.63 -0.43 -6.20
N ALA A 134 -7.43 0.01 -5.87
CA ALA A 134 -6.42 0.43 -6.84
C ALA A 134 -5.96 -0.71 -7.75
N LYS A 135 -5.55 -0.38 -8.99
CA LYS A 135 -4.94 -1.31 -9.94
C LYS A 135 -3.43 -1.49 -9.72
N VAL A 136 -2.81 -0.52 -9.07
CA VAL A 136 -1.40 -0.56 -8.66
C VAL A 136 -1.31 -0.24 -7.18
N LEU A 137 -0.68 -1.12 -6.43
CA LEU A 137 -0.45 -0.97 -4.99
C LEU A 137 1.04 -0.92 -4.71
N VAL A 138 1.49 0.14 -4.06
CA VAL A 138 2.87 0.27 -3.59
C VAL A 138 2.90 0.16 -2.07
N LEU A 139 3.72 -0.76 -1.57
CA LEU A 139 3.93 -1.03 -0.15
C LEU A 139 5.37 -0.68 0.22
N ASP A 140 5.57 0.39 0.96
CA ASP A 140 6.90 0.78 1.46
C ASP A 140 7.05 0.31 2.91
N GLU A 141 7.72 -0.83 3.10
CA GLU A 141 7.91 -1.48 4.41
C GLU A 141 6.58 -1.69 5.19
N ALA A 142 5.47 -1.83 4.47
CA ALA A 142 4.12 -1.81 5.02
C ALA A 142 3.77 -2.99 5.94
N THR A 143 4.66 -3.96 6.11
CA THR A 143 4.49 -5.11 7.01
C THR A 143 5.53 -5.14 8.13
N SER A 144 6.39 -4.14 8.23
CA SER A 144 7.53 -4.13 9.15
C SER A 144 7.16 -4.19 10.64
N ALA A 145 6.01 -3.62 11.02
CA ALA A 145 5.50 -3.63 12.39
C ALA A 145 4.49 -4.76 12.68
N LEU A 146 4.25 -5.66 11.70
CA LEU A 146 3.38 -6.82 11.87
C LEU A 146 4.16 -8.02 12.43
N ASP A 147 3.48 -8.82 13.23
CA ASP A 147 3.97 -10.16 13.59
C ASP A 147 3.90 -11.11 12.39
N ASN A 148 4.64 -12.21 12.44
CA ASN A 148 4.80 -13.13 11.31
C ASN A 148 3.48 -13.74 10.82
N LYS A 149 2.53 -14.00 11.73
CA LYS A 149 1.21 -14.56 11.37
C LYS A 149 0.39 -13.53 10.62
N THR A 150 0.25 -12.33 11.20
CA THR A 150 -0.51 -11.23 10.58
C THR A 150 0.11 -10.82 9.24
N GLU A 151 1.45 -10.77 9.13
CA GLU A 151 2.13 -10.55 7.86
C GLU A 151 1.75 -11.60 6.81
N HIS A 152 1.77 -12.88 7.21
CA HIS A 152 1.41 -13.98 6.31
C HIS A 152 -0.04 -13.84 5.80
N ASP A 153 -0.98 -13.56 6.70
CA ASP A 153 -2.41 -13.46 6.39
C ASP A 153 -2.70 -12.24 5.48
N VAL A 154 -2.06 -11.09 5.76
CA VAL A 154 -2.11 -9.91 4.88
C VAL A 154 -1.52 -10.21 3.50
N MET A 155 -0.40 -10.93 3.44
CA MET A 155 0.21 -11.33 2.16
C MET A 155 -0.67 -12.32 1.39
N GLN A 156 -1.41 -13.20 2.06
CA GLN A 156 -2.42 -14.04 1.41
C GLN A 156 -3.61 -13.22 0.88
N ALA A 157 -4.10 -12.24 1.65
CA ALA A 157 -5.13 -11.33 1.17
C ALA A 157 -4.67 -10.56 -0.07
N LEU A 158 -3.40 -10.13 -0.10
CA LEU A 158 -2.77 -9.55 -1.30
C LEU A 158 -2.70 -10.54 -2.47
N ASP A 159 -2.56 -11.85 -2.22
CA ASP A 159 -2.60 -12.87 -3.29
C ASP A 159 -3.99 -12.97 -3.94
N ILE A 160 -5.04 -12.80 -3.15
CA ILE A 160 -6.43 -12.81 -3.63
C ILE A 160 -6.74 -11.52 -4.42
N VAL A 161 -6.35 -10.36 -3.87
CA VAL A 161 -6.52 -9.05 -4.52
C VAL A 161 -5.54 -8.89 -5.69
N GLY A 162 -4.32 -9.40 -5.54
CA GLY A 162 -3.17 -9.18 -6.42
C GLY A 162 -3.31 -9.75 -7.83
N ARG A 163 -4.20 -10.72 -8.08
CA ARG A 163 -4.48 -11.17 -9.46
C ARG A 163 -5.16 -10.10 -10.31
N ARG A 164 -5.67 -9.03 -9.68
CA ARG A 164 -6.30 -7.86 -10.32
C ARG A 164 -5.52 -6.56 -10.11
N CYS A 165 -4.44 -6.61 -9.32
CA CYS A 165 -3.67 -5.44 -8.90
C CYS A 165 -2.17 -5.73 -9.01
N THR A 166 -1.42 -4.90 -9.72
CA THR A 166 0.05 -4.96 -9.73
C THR A 166 0.56 -4.45 -8.38
N THR A 167 1.36 -5.25 -7.69
CA THR A 167 1.86 -4.88 -6.36
C THR A 167 3.36 -4.65 -6.41
N ILE A 168 3.82 -3.49 -5.96
CA ILE A 168 5.24 -3.16 -5.81
C ILE A 168 5.55 -3.11 -4.31
N VAL A 169 6.49 -3.94 -3.87
CA VAL A 169 6.85 -4.05 -2.45
C VAL A 169 8.29 -3.62 -2.26
N ILE A 170 8.51 -2.57 -1.48
CA ILE A 170 9.84 -2.27 -0.95
C ILE A 170 10.04 -3.17 0.25
N ALA A 171 10.86 -4.22 0.08
CA ALA A 171 10.99 -5.30 1.03
C ALA A 171 12.37 -5.32 1.68
N HIS A 172 12.37 -5.50 3.01
CA HIS A 172 13.55 -5.78 3.82
C HIS A 172 13.56 -7.21 4.37
N ARG A 173 12.43 -7.94 4.25
CA ARG A 173 12.28 -9.32 4.73
C ARG A 173 12.32 -10.30 3.56
N LEU A 174 13.16 -11.33 3.68
CA LEU A 174 13.26 -12.40 2.68
C LEU A 174 11.94 -13.15 2.47
N SER A 175 11.12 -13.29 3.53
CA SER A 175 9.79 -13.92 3.46
C SER A 175 8.87 -13.22 2.45
N THR A 176 8.94 -11.91 2.39
CA THR A 176 8.16 -11.08 1.45
C THR A 176 8.69 -11.18 0.04
N VAL A 177 10.03 -11.12 -0.13
CA VAL A 177 10.71 -11.19 -1.44
C VAL A 177 10.45 -12.53 -2.14
N LYS A 178 10.47 -13.65 -1.40
CA LYS A 178 10.19 -15.01 -1.93
C LYS A 178 8.82 -15.18 -2.58
N LYS A 179 7.87 -14.32 -2.27
CA LYS A 179 6.51 -14.35 -2.81
C LYS A 179 6.32 -13.44 -4.02
N CYS A 180 7.40 -12.78 -4.50
CA CYS A 180 7.35 -11.87 -5.63
C CYS A 180 7.72 -12.57 -6.93
N ASP A 181 7.05 -12.20 -8.02
CA ASP A 181 7.29 -12.74 -9.36
C ASP A 181 8.56 -12.17 -9.98
N LEU A 182 8.89 -10.92 -9.61
CA LEU A 182 10.07 -10.21 -10.10
C LEU A 182 10.75 -9.48 -8.95
N ILE A 183 12.06 -9.47 -8.96
CA ILE A 183 12.90 -8.79 -7.97
C ILE A 183 13.84 -7.84 -8.71
N TYR A 184 13.85 -6.57 -8.31
CA TYR A 184 14.79 -5.59 -8.77
C TYR A 184 15.70 -5.16 -7.63
N GLU A 185 17.01 -5.33 -7.80
CA GLU A 185 18.01 -4.84 -6.85
C GLU A 185 18.45 -3.43 -7.24
N MET A 186 18.40 -2.53 -6.27
CA MET A 186 18.79 -1.14 -6.45
C MET A 186 20.04 -0.79 -5.65
N ALA A 187 20.97 -0.11 -6.32
CA ALA A 187 22.15 0.50 -5.71
C ALA A 187 22.42 1.87 -6.32
N ALA A 188 22.68 2.87 -5.48
CA ALA A 188 23.04 4.24 -5.90
C ALA A 188 22.07 4.84 -6.94
N GLY A 189 20.76 4.63 -6.79
CA GLY A 189 19.71 5.16 -7.67
C GLY A 189 19.51 4.38 -8.96
N GLN A 190 20.21 3.25 -9.17
CA GLN A 190 20.13 2.44 -10.37
C GLN A 190 19.64 1.02 -10.07
N ILE A 191 18.96 0.39 -11.04
CA ILE A 191 18.69 -1.04 -11.02
C ILE A 191 19.97 -1.75 -11.47
N VAL A 192 20.58 -2.52 -10.56
CA VAL A 192 21.86 -3.22 -10.80
C VAL A 192 21.68 -4.69 -11.13
N ALA A 193 20.56 -5.28 -10.72
CA ALA A 193 20.20 -6.66 -11.03
C ALA A 193 18.67 -6.82 -11.08
N SER A 194 18.20 -7.80 -11.83
CA SER A 194 16.81 -8.23 -11.87
C SER A 194 16.71 -9.74 -12.07
N GLY A 195 15.70 -10.38 -11.50
CA GLY A 195 15.46 -11.82 -11.61
C GLY A 195 14.20 -12.23 -10.86
N ASP A 196 13.98 -13.53 -10.80
CA ASP A 196 13.09 -14.23 -9.90
C ASP A 196 13.87 -14.73 -8.66
N PHE A 197 13.18 -15.31 -7.68
CA PHE A 197 13.83 -15.77 -6.42
C PHE A 197 14.41 -17.17 -6.59
#